data_dbcfbcbd2b38506b3978ea812234f5bc
#
_entry.id   dbcfbcbd2b38506b3978ea812234f5bc
#
_cell.length_a   1.000
_cell.length_b   1.000
_cell.length_c   1.000
_cell.angle_alpha   90.00
_cell.angle_beta   90.00
_cell.angle_gamma   90.00
#
_symmetry.space_group_name_H-M   'P 1'
#
loop_
_entity.id
_entity.type
_entity.pdbx_description
1 polymer ?
#
loop_
_entity_poly.entity_id
_entity_poly.type
_entity_poly.pdbx_seq_one_letter_code
_entity_poly.pdbx_strand_id
1 'polypeptide(L)'
;MQNNSSSAERIREKKKLFIAREERIIKAAIELFLEESIDRITVSKIASRAGIGKGTVYKHFLTKNEILIRIILDYERNITKSLTAGIERAEAGDSGAAAKAYFQSRLENPRLDRLMQQLEDRLVESGEVTSEINALYELRRSNKDALSGLMTQLIDRGVLEDVPPHFHYLACWALAQGAVELCFNKTWDFQDTDKLMEFITNIGVTMGNRGQIRNPDSQQDDE
;
A
#
# COMPACT_ATOMS: atom_id res chain seq x y z
N MET A 1 12.13 46.73 -3.15
CA MET A 1 11.86 45.35 -3.62
C MET A 1 12.34 44.22 -2.69
N GLN A 2 12.93 44.48 -1.54
CA GLN A 2 13.48 43.46 -0.60
C GLN A 2 12.45 42.87 0.38
N ASN A 3 11.25 43.42 0.54
CA ASN A 3 10.28 42.95 1.55
C ASN A 3 9.43 41.74 1.14
N ASN A 4 9.36 41.40 -0.16
CA ASN A 4 8.50 40.31 -0.65
C ASN A 4 9.16 38.92 -0.56
N SER A 5 10.49 38.83 -0.67
CA SER A 5 11.23 37.56 -0.54
C SER A 5 11.19 37.02 0.90
N SER A 6 11.36 37.91 1.89
CA SER A 6 11.32 37.57 3.32
C SER A 6 9.94 37.03 3.77
N SER A 7 8.84 37.56 3.21
CA SER A 7 7.48 37.08 3.53
C SER A 7 7.21 35.69 2.93
N ALA A 8 7.63 35.45 1.70
CA ALA A 8 7.48 34.15 1.03
C ALA A 8 8.32 33.04 1.72
N GLU A 9 9.53 33.37 2.16
CA GLU A 9 10.39 32.44 2.92
C GLU A 9 9.78 32.07 4.26
N ARG A 10 9.22 33.04 5.00
CA ARG A 10 8.53 32.78 6.28
C ARG A 10 7.30 31.89 6.09
N ILE A 11 6.53 32.07 5.01
CA ILE A 11 5.38 31.21 4.70
C ILE A 11 5.84 29.79 4.38
N ARG A 12 6.90 29.61 3.58
CA ARG A 12 7.49 28.31 3.27
C ARG A 12 7.97 27.60 4.53
N GLU A 13 8.66 28.30 5.40
CA GLU A 13 9.17 27.73 6.66
C GLU A 13 8.02 27.29 7.60
N LYS A 14 6.98 28.14 7.74
CA LYS A 14 5.77 27.77 8.50
C LYS A 14 5.10 26.52 7.93
N LYS A 15 4.98 26.41 6.61
CA LYS A 15 4.40 25.24 5.95
C LYS A 15 5.26 23.98 6.19
N LYS A 16 6.58 24.09 6.09
CA LYS A 16 7.51 23.00 6.36
C LYS A 16 7.39 22.51 7.80
N LEU A 17 7.36 23.43 8.78
CA LEU A 17 7.17 23.08 10.18
C LEU A 17 5.79 22.46 10.46
N PHE A 18 4.75 22.89 9.75
CA PHE A 18 3.42 22.32 9.87
C PHE A 18 3.42 20.85 9.39
N ILE A 19 3.97 20.59 8.19
CA ILE A 19 4.09 19.24 7.63
C ILE A 19 4.93 18.34 8.55
N ALA A 20 6.09 18.80 9.03
CA ALA A 20 6.94 18.02 9.90
C ALA A 20 6.25 17.65 11.24
N ARG A 21 5.31 18.48 11.73
CA ARG A 21 4.50 18.12 12.90
C ARG A 21 3.46 17.05 12.58
N GLU A 22 2.80 17.14 11.42
CA GLU A 22 1.87 16.08 10.97
C GLU A 22 2.59 14.74 10.88
N GLU A 23 3.75 14.69 10.22
CA GLU A 23 4.57 13.48 10.10
C GLU A 23 4.93 12.89 11.49
N ARG A 24 5.28 13.75 12.45
CA ARG A 24 5.55 13.30 13.83
C ARG A 24 4.31 12.72 14.52
N ILE A 25 3.13 13.31 14.32
CA ILE A 25 1.86 12.81 14.85
C ILE A 25 1.54 11.45 14.24
N ILE A 26 1.65 11.34 12.92
CA ILE A 26 1.37 10.10 12.17
C ILE A 26 2.33 8.99 12.61
N LYS A 27 3.64 9.27 12.69
CA LYS A 27 4.63 8.30 13.15
C LYS A 27 4.32 7.81 14.58
N ALA A 28 4.05 8.71 15.50
CA ALA A 28 3.70 8.38 16.88
C ALA A 28 2.42 7.55 16.98
N ALA A 29 1.44 7.84 16.12
CA ALA A 29 0.20 7.07 16.06
C ALA A 29 0.43 5.64 15.56
N ILE A 30 1.20 5.46 14.47
CA ILE A 30 1.56 4.14 13.94
C ILE A 30 2.30 3.30 15.00
N GLU A 31 3.30 3.87 15.66
CA GLU A 31 4.04 3.18 16.74
C GLU A 31 3.09 2.67 17.83
N LEU A 32 2.18 3.53 18.30
CA LEU A 32 1.21 3.15 19.32
C LEU A 32 0.23 2.07 18.85
N PHE A 33 -0.29 2.16 17.61
CA PHE A 33 -1.22 1.17 17.06
C PHE A 33 -0.55 -0.20 16.82
N LEU A 34 0.76 -0.23 16.63
CA LEU A 34 1.53 -1.48 16.56
C LEU A 34 1.81 -2.10 17.94
N GLU A 35 1.76 -1.30 19.00
CA GLU A 35 2.02 -1.74 20.38
C GLU A 35 0.73 -2.12 21.13
N GLU A 36 -0.37 -1.41 20.88
CA GLU A 36 -1.61 -1.55 21.64
C GLU A 36 -2.84 -1.61 20.72
N SER A 37 -3.97 -2.10 21.25
CA SER A 37 -5.27 -2.07 20.54
C SER A 37 -5.67 -0.64 20.17
N ILE A 38 -6.19 -0.47 18.94
CA ILE A 38 -6.65 0.81 18.37
C ILE A 38 -7.60 1.55 19.34
N ASP A 39 -8.50 0.83 20.00
CA ASP A 39 -9.50 1.43 20.90
C ASP A 39 -8.88 2.03 22.17
N ARG A 40 -7.74 1.51 22.62
CA ARG A 40 -7.03 2.03 23.81
C ARG A 40 -6.17 3.25 23.53
N ILE A 41 -5.93 3.57 22.26
CA ILE A 41 -5.15 4.72 21.85
C ILE A 41 -6.02 5.96 21.77
N THR A 42 -5.64 6.98 22.52
CA THR A 42 -6.30 8.29 22.55
C THR A 42 -5.42 9.36 21.91
N VAL A 43 -6.04 10.46 21.45
CA VAL A 43 -5.31 11.63 20.94
C VAL A 43 -4.30 12.16 21.97
N SER A 44 -4.59 12.02 23.27
CA SER A 44 -3.66 12.41 24.34
C SER A 44 -2.41 11.52 24.39
N LYS A 45 -2.55 10.20 24.20
CA LYS A 45 -1.42 9.27 24.10
C LYS A 45 -0.56 9.59 22.87
N ILE A 46 -1.20 9.85 21.72
CA ILE A 46 -0.51 10.22 20.47
C ILE A 46 0.29 11.52 20.68
N ALA A 47 -0.33 12.55 21.28
CA ALA A 47 0.33 13.82 21.59
C ALA A 47 1.56 13.63 22.49
N SER A 48 1.42 12.83 23.56
CA SER A 48 2.51 12.50 24.48
C SER A 48 3.66 11.79 23.75
N ARG A 49 3.38 10.75 22.93
CA ARG A 49 4.37 10.02 22.15
C ARG A 49 5.07 10.93 21.13
N ALA A 50 4.32 11.83 20.47
CA ALA A 50 4.87 12.81 19.54
C ALA A 50 5.65 13.94 20.20
N GLY A 51 5.64 14.06 21.55
CA GLY A 51 6.31 15.13 22.29
C GLY A 51 5.72 16.51 22.02
N ILE A 52 4.38 16.61 21.86
CA ILE A 52 3.65 17.86 21.62
C ILE A 52 2.39 17.94 22.49
N GLY A 53 1.88 19.15 22.66
CA GLY A 53 0.62 19.35 23.40
C GLY A 53 -0.59 18.82 22.63
N LYS A 54 -1.60 18.27 23.34
CA LYS A 54 -2.86 17.78 22.78
C LYS A 54 -3.56 18.83 21.90
N GLY A 55 -3.55 20.12 22.32
CA GLY A 55 -4.10 21.22 21.53
C GLY A 55 -3.36 21.45 20.21
N THR A 56 -2.08 21.06 20.12
CA THR A 56 -1.34 21.10 18.86
C THR A 56 -1.81 20.00 17.91
N VAL A 57 -2.08 18.79 18.40
CA VAL A 57 -2.65 17.71 17.56
C VAL A 57 -3.97 18.15 16.95
N TYR A 58 -4.87 18.76 17.73
CA TYR A 58 -6.17 19.25 17.25
C TYR A 58 -6.10 20.40 16.23
N LYS A 59 -4.95 21.06 16.07
CA LYS A 59 -4.71 22.02 14.97
C LYS A 59 -4.41 21.32 13.63
N HIS A 60 -4.07 20.04 13.66
CA HIS A 60 -3.74 19.23 12.49
C HIS A 60 -4.84 18.23 12.16
N PHE A 61 -5.43 17.60 13.17
CA PHE A 61 -6.45 16.56 13.06
C PHE A 61 -7.55 16.81 14.08
N LEU A 62 -8.79 17.02 13.63
CA LEU A 62 -9.93 17.31 14.49
C LEU A 62 -10.39 16.07 15.26
N THR A 63 -10.24 14.89 14.67
CA THR A 63 -10.66 13.61 15.25
C THR A 63 -9.53 12.59 15.19
N LYS A 64 -9.66 11.51 15.97
CA LYS A 64 -8.78 10.35 15.84
C LYS A 64 -8.94 9.68 14.48
N ASN A 65 -10.16 9.63 13.94
CA ASN A 65 -10.45 9.01 12.65
C ASN A 65 -9.75 9.73 11.49
N GLU A 66 -9.56 11.06 11.56
CA GLU A 66 -8.74 11.80 10.61
C GLU A 66 -7.25 11.36 10.64
N ILE A 67 -6.73 10.98 11.81
CA ILE A 67 -5.39 10.40 11.91
C ILE A 67 -5.36 9.02 11.27
N LEU A 68 -6.37 8.17 11.53
CA LEU A 68 -6.45 6.82 10.97
C LEU A 68 -6.49 6.86 9.44
N ILE A 69 -7.39 7.63 8.85
CA ILE A 69 -7.52 7.70 7.38
C ILE A 69 -6.28 8.31 6.73
N ARG A 70 -5.62 9.29 7.38
CA ARG A 70 -4.37 9.85 6.88
C ARG A 70 -3.26 8.79 6.83
N ILE A 71 -3.15 7.93 7.83
CA ILE A 71 -2.19 6.81 7.85
C ILE A 71 -2.45 5.88 6.66
N ILE A 72 -3.71 5.48 6.46
CA ILE A 72 -4.09 4.58 5.36
C ILE A 72 -3.80 5.22 4.01
N LEU A 73 -4.15 6.49 3.82
CA LEU A 73 -3.90 7.21 2.57
C LEU A 73 -2.41 7.34 2.25
N ASP A 74 -1.57 7.61 3.25
CA ASP A 74 -0.13 7.71 3.06
C ASP A 74 0.47 6.33 2.74
N TYR A 75 -0.02 5.26 3.36
CA TYR A 75 0.36 3.89 3.03
C TYR A 75 -0.04 3.52 1.59
N GLU A 76 -1.28 3.79 1.19
CA GLU A 76 -1.78 3.50 -0.18
C GLU A 76 -1.02 4.31 -1.24
N ARG A 77 -0.68 5.58 -0.96
CA ARG A 77 0.16 6.40 -1.85
C ARG A 77 1.55 5.80 -2.07
N ASN A 78 2.13 5.20 -1.05
CA ASN A 78 3.42 4.51 -1.18
C ASN A 78 3.28 3.26 -2.05
N ILE A 79 2.21 2.46 -1.89
CA ILE A 79 1.90 1.33 -2.78
C ILE A 79 1.74 1.84 -4.22
N THR A 80 0.94 2.89 -4.44
CA THR A 80 0.73 3.50 -5.76
C THR A 80 2.04 3.89 -6.41
N LYS A 81 2.93 4.57 -5.68
CA LYS A 81 4.24 4.97 -6.19
C LYS A 81 5.09 3.77 -6.63
N SER A 82 5.14 2.73 -5.82
CA SER A 82 5.87 1.49 -6.14
C SER A 82 5.27 0.79 -7.35
N LEU A 83 3.94 0.73 -7.41
CA LEU A 83 3.19 0.14 -8.52
C LEU A 83 3.44 0.88 -9.83
N THR A 84 3.37 2.22 -9.83
CA THR A 84 3.66 3.04 -11.02
C THR A 84 5.06 2.74 -11.56
N ALA A 85 6.08 2.76 -10.70
CA ALA A 85 7.44 2.40 -11.10
C ALA A 85 7.57 0.94 -11.59
N GLY A 86 6.79 0.02 -11.02
CA GLY A 86 6.71 -1.36 -11.47
C GLY A 86 6.06 -1.51 -12.85
N ILE A 87 4.99 -0.76 -13.11
CA ILE A 87 4.30 -0.73 -14.41
C ILE A 87 5.23 -0.19 -15.49
N GLU A 88 5.91 0.94 -15.26
CA GLU A 88 6.88 1.52 -16.20
C GLU A 88 7.97 0.52 -16.58
N ARG A 89 8.50 -0.24 -15.62
CA ARG A 89 9.50 -1.29 -15.90
C ARG A 89 8.90 -2.47 -16.67
N ALA A 90 7.64 -2.84 -16.38
CA ALA A 90 6.97 -3.92 -17.08
C ALA A 90 6.72 -3.57 -18.56
N GLU A 91 6.35 -2.32 -18.83
CA GLU A 91 6.22 -1.78 -20.20
C GLU A 91 7.57 -1.75 -20.93
N ALA A 92 8.66 -1.51 -20.21
CA ALA A 92 10.04 -1.54 -20.72
C ALA A 92 10.62 -2.97 -20.92
N GLY A 93 9.85 -4.04 -20.55
CA GLY A 93 10.22 -5.43 -20.83
C GLY A 93 10.41 -6.33 -19.60
N ASP A 94 10.40 -5.81 -18.38
CA ASP A 94 10.42 -6.61 -17.14
C ASP A 94 8.97 -6.94 -16.72
N SER A 95 8.36 -7.89 -17.40
CA SER A 95 6.93 -8.23 -17.24
C SER A 95 6.49 -8.56 -15.80
N GLY A 96 7.41 -9.01 -14.96
CA GLY A 96 7.15 -9.31 -13.53
C GLY A 96 7.28 -8.11 -12.60
N ALA A 97 7.75 -6.95 -13.09
CA ALA A 97 8.12 -5.83 -12.23
C ALA A 97 6.94 -5.25 -11.42
N ALA A 98 5.75 -5.16 -12.01
CA ALA A 98 4.56 -4.66 -11.33
C ALA A 98 4.12 -5.60 -10.19
N ALA A 99 4.08 -6.91 -10.44
CA ALA A 99 3.79 -7.92 -9.42
C ALA A 99 4.82 -7.88 -8.29
N LYS A 100 6.12 -7.84 -8.63
CA LYS A 100 7.20 -7.74 -7.65
C LYS A 100 7.07 -6.49 -6.77
N ALA A 101 6.81 -5.33 -7.38
CA ALA A 101 6.62 -4.07 -6.65
C ALA A 101 5.42 -4.14 -5.69
N TYR A 102 4.33 -4.76 -6.11
CA TYR A 102 3.14 -4.97 -5.29
C TYR A 102 3.43 -5.86 -4.07
N PHE A 103 4.02 -7.04 -4.28
CA PHE A 103 4.37 -7.95 -3.19
C PHE A 103 5.35 -7.32 -2.22
N GLN A 104 6.42 -6.68 -2.71
CA GLN A 104 7.38 -5.98 -1.86
C GLN A 104 6.70 -4.94 -0.99
N SER A 105 5.83 -4.11 -1.55
CA SER A 105 5.12 -3.05 -0.80
C SER A 105 4.25 -3.61 0.33
N ARG A 106 3.68 -4.82 0.18
CA ARG A 106 2.81 -5.43 1.18
C ARG A 106 3.56 -6.33 2.17
N LEU A 107 4.56 -7.07 1.69
CA LEU A 107 5.24 -8.12 2.48
C LEU A 107 6.53 -7.64 3.14
N GLU A 108 7.06 -6.45 2.82
CA GLU A 108 8.20 -5.85 3.52
C GLU A 108 7.90 -5.61 5.01
N ASN A 109 6.67 -5.23 5.34
CA ASN A 109 6.22 -5.07 6.71
C ASN A 109 4.79 -5.62 6.92
N PRO A 110 4.63 -6.94 7.09
CA PRO A 110 3.32 -7.57 7.24
C PRO A 110 2.52 -7.05 8.45
N ARG A 111 3.20 -6.62 9.52
CA ARG A 111 2.55 -6.02 10.70
C ARG A 111 1.89 -4.69 10.36
N LEU A 112 2.56 -3.86 9.55
CA LEU A 112 2.02 -2.60 9.10
C LEU A 112 0.86 -2.81 8.12
N ASP A 113 1.00 -3.74 7.17
CA ASP A 113 -0.07 -4.08 6.21
C ASP A 113 -1.34 -4.54 6.94
N ARG A 114 -1.22 -5.45 7.90
CA ARG A 114 -2.34 -5.90 8.73
C ARG A 114 -2.95 -4.75 9.55
N LEU A 115 -2.12 -3.86 10.08
CA LEU A 115 -2.60 -2.68 10.79
C LEU A 115 -3.48 -1.82 9.88
N MET A 116 -3.07 -1.59 8.61
CA MET A 116 -3.87 -0.80 7.66
C MET A 116 -5.27 -1.37 7.47
N GLN A 117 -5.41 -2.68 7.36
CA GLN A 117 -6.70 -3.35 7.25
C GLN A 117 -7.56 -3.11 8.50
N GLN A 118 -6.98 -3.29 9.69
CA GLN A 118 -7.69 -3.05 10.96
C GLN A 118 -8.14 -1.59 11.12
N LEU A 119 -7.31 -0.63 10.69
CA LEU A 119 -7.67 0.79 10.70
C LEU A 119 -8.82 1.09 9.73
N GLU A 120 -8.80 0.48 8.54
CA GLU A 120 -9.86 0.64 7.54
C GLU A 120 -11.18 0.05 8.04
N ASP A 121 -11.19 -1.17 8.56
CA ASP A 121 -12.38 -1.80 9.14
C ASP A 121 -12.99 -0.90 10.21
N ARG A 122 -12.15 -0.34 11.08
CA ARG A 122 -12.58 0.57 12.14
C ARG A 122 -13.20 1.87 11.61
N LEU A 123 -12.67 2.42 10.52
CA LEU A 123 -13.21 3.62 9.89
C LEU A 123 -14.55 3.35 9.20
N VAL A 124 -14.67 2.23 8.50
CA VAL A 124 -15.92 1.80 7.85
C VAL A 124 -17.02 1.61 8.91
N GLU A 125 -16.73 0.94 10.01
CA GLU A 125 -17.66 0.75 11.12
C GLU A 125 -18.11 2.08 11.76
N SER A 126 -17.21 3.08 11.83
CA SER A 126 -17.55 4.38 12.44
C SER A 126 -18.49 5.24 11.59
N GLY A 127 -18.50 5.05 10.28
CA GLY A 127 -19.25 5.87 9.32
C GLY A 127 -18.80 7.34 9.22
N GLU A 128 -17.66 7.67 9.86
CA GLU A 128 -17.07 9.02 9.82
C GLU A 128 -16.09 9.14 8.63
N VAL A 129 -15.61 10.35 8.33
CA VAL A 129 -14.59 10.69 7.31
C VAL A 129 -14.90 10.20 5.89
N THR A 130 -16.15 10.29 5.47
CA THR A 130 -16.65 9.75 4.20
C THR A 130 -15.94 10.31 2.97
N SER A 131 -15.53 11.60 2.97
CA SER A 131 -14.80 12.23 1.86
C SER A 131 -13.41 11.64 1.67
N GLU A 132 -12.71 11.38 2.77
CA GLU A 132 -11.35 10.80 2.77
C GLU A 132 -11.38 9.33 2.40
N ILE A 133 -12.40 8.58 2.81
CA ILE A 133 -12.62 7.19 2.39
C ILE A 133 -12.89 7.15 0.87
N ASN A 134 -13.67 8.07 0.34
CA ASN A 134 -13.87 8.18 -1.10
C ASN A 134 -12.55 8.45 -1.84
N ALA A 135 -11.68 9.32 -1.31
CA ALA A 135 -10.36 9.56 -1.87
C ALA A 135 -9.47 8.29 -1.88
N LEU A 136 -9.55 7.45 -0.85
CA LEU A 136 -8.89 6.15 -0.80
C LEU A 136 -9.40 5.22 -1.91
N TYR A 137 -10.73 5.14 -2.08
CA TYR A 137 -11.34 4.28 -3.11
C TYR A 137 -11.02 4.76 -4.53
N GLU A 138 -10.97 6.08 -4.76
CA GLU A 138 -10.54 6.64 -6.04
C GLU A 138 -9.07 6.32 -6.36
N LEU A 139 -8.18 6.40 -5.36
CA LEU A 139 -6.77 6.03 -5.52
C LEU A 139 -6.63 4.55 -5.90
N ARG A 140 -7.34 3.66 -5.21
CA ARG A 140 -7.36 2.22 -5.52
C ARG A 140 -7.97 1.91 -6.88
N ARG A 141 -9.01 2.66 -7.29
CA ARG A 141 -9.59 2.54 -8.63
C ARG A 141 -8.57 2.89 -9.69
N SER A 142 -7.86 4.01 -9.53
CA SER A 142 -6.81 4.42 -10.46
C SER A 142 -5.70 3.37 -10.58
N ASN A 143 -5.25 2.78 -9.46
CA ASN A 143 -4.28 1.68 -9.44
C ASN A 143 -4.81 0.46 -10.22
N LYS A 144 -6.08 0.10 -9.98
CA LYS A 144 -6.73 -1.03 -10.67
C LYS A 144 -6.81 -0.79 -12.19
N ASP A 145 -7.17 0.42 -12.61
CA ASP A 145 -7.30 0.75 -14.03
C ASP A 145 -5.93 0.73 -14.73
N ALA A 146 -4.89 1.25 -14.09
CA ALA A 146 -3.51 1.17 -14.59
C ALA A 146 -3.03 -0.29 -14.71
N LEU A 147 -3.28 -1.12 -13.69
CA LEU A 147 -2.94 -2.55 -13.73
C LEU A 147 -3.73 -3.28 -14.81
N SER A 148 -5.02 -3.00 -14.97
CA SER A 148 -5.83 -3.63 -16.02
C SER A 148 -5.30 -3.29 -17.41
N GLY A 149 -4.86 -2.06 -17.65
CA GLY A 149 -4.22 -1.65 -18.89
C GLY A 149 -2.93 -2.43 -19.18
N LEU A 150 -2.05 -2.54 -18.18
CA LEU A 150 -0.83 -3.34 -18.27
C LEU A 150 -1.14 -4.83 -18.55
N MET A 151 -2.09 -5.43 -17.80
CA MET A 151 -2.44 -6.85 -17.99
C MET A 151 -2.97 -7.10 -19.40
N THR A 152 -3.82 -6.21 -19.94
CA THR A 152 -4.29 -6.31 -21.32
C THR A 152 -3.12 -6.33 -22.31
N GLN A 153 -2.18 -5.40 -22.19
CA GLN A 153 -1.00 -5.35 -23.06
C GLN A 153 -0.14 -6.63 -22.97
N LEU A 154 0.03 -7.19 -21.78
CA LEU A 154 0.81 -8.40 -21.58
C LEU A 154 0.10 -9.66 -22.10
N ILE A 155 -1.23 -9.71 -22.00
CA ILE A 155 -2.07 -10.77 -22.62
C ILE A 155 -1.95 -10.69 -24.15
N ASP A 156 -2.14 -9.50 -24.75
CA ASP A 156 -2.03 -9.30 -26.20
C ASP A 156 -0.66 -9.68 -26.76
N ARG A 157 0.38 -9.57 -25.93
CA ARG A 157 1.75 -9.98 -26.27
C ARG A 157 2.03 -11.45 -26.00
N GLY A 158 1.07 -12.22 -25.50
CA GLY A 158 1.23 -13.63 -25.13
C GLY A 158 2.14 -13.88 -23.92
N VAL A 159 2.37 -12.88 -23.09
CA VAL A 159 3.18 -12.98 -21.86
C VAL A 159 2.36 -13.53 -20.71
N LEU A 160 1.09 -13.14 -20.64
CA LEU A 160 0.13 -13.62 -19.65
C LEU A 160 -0.91 -14.52 -20.27
N GLU A 161 -1.51 -15.39 -19.47
CA GLU A 161 -2.65 -16.21 -19.84
C GLU A 161 -3.83 -15.33 -20.26
N ASP A 162 -4.53 -15.73 -21.33
CA ASP A 162 -5.71 -15.03 -21.84
C ASP A 162 -6.94 -15.31 -20.96
N VAL A 163 -7.05 -14.52 -19.92
CA VAL A 163 -8.18 -14.47 -18.98
C VAL A 163 -8.55 -13.00 -18.75
N PRO A 164 -9.73 -12.71 -18.16
CA PRO A 164 -10.05 -11.32 -17.81
C PRO A 164 -8.91 -10.63 -17.04
N PRO A 165 -8.42 -9.45 -17.47
CA PRO A 165 -7.23 -8.80 -16.89
C PRO A 165 -7.24 -8.67 -15.36
N HIS A 166 -8.43 -8.49 -14.79
CA HIS A 166 -8.59 -8.37 -13.33
C HIS A 166 -8.31 -9.70 -12.58
N PHE A 167 -8.33 -10.86 -13.23
CA PHE A 167 -7.99 -12.12 -12.57
C PHE A 167 -6.53 -12.14 -12.14
N HIS A 168 -5.62 -11.61 -12.97
CA HIS A 168 -4.19 -11.55 -12.65
C HIS A 168 -3.91 -10.75 -11.38
N TYR A 169 -4.42 -9.51 -11.27
CA TYR A 169 -4.14 -8.72 -10.07
C TYR A 169 -4.93 -9.19 -8.84
N LEU A 170 -6.14 -9.77 -9.01
CA LEU A 170 -6.87 -10.36 -7.88
C LEU A 170 -6.17 -11.60 -7.34
N ALA A 171 -5.55 -12.43 -8.20
CA ALA A 171 -4.74 -13.55 -7.76
C ALA A 171 -3.52 -13.09 -6.95
N CYS A 172 -2.82 -12.04 -7.41
CA CYS A 172 -1.73 -11.42 -6.67
C CYS A 172 -2.21 -10.84 -5.33
N TRP A 173 -3.37 -10.17 -5.32
CA TRP A 173 -3.97 -9.63 -4.10
C TRP A 173 -4.29 -10.75 -3.10
N ALA A 174 -4.95 -11.80 -3.53
CA ALA A 174 -5.31 -12.93 -2.68
C ALA A 174 -4.07 -13.63 -2.09
N LEU A 175 -3.02 -13.80 -2.89
CA LEU A 175 -1.77 -14.40 -2.45
C LEU A 175 -1.05 -13.52 -1.41
N ALA A 176 -0.97 -12.21 -1.66
CA ALA A 176 -0.36 -11.26 -0.72
C ALA A 176 -1.16 -11.20 0.60
N GLN A 177 -2.50 -11.20 0.52
CA GLN A 177 -3.38 -11.23 1.68
C GLN A 177 -3.15 -12.48 2.52
N GLY A 178 -3.14 -13.65 1.88
CA GLY A 178 -2.86 -14.92 2.56
C GLY A 178 -1.46 -14.94 3.19
N ALA A 179 -0.46 -14.40 2.52
CA ALA A 179 0.90 -14.31 3.04
C ALA A 179 0.98 -13.43 4.30
N VAL A 180 0.32 -12.28 4.31
CA VAL A 180 0.24 -11.42 5.50
C VAL A 180 -0.41 -12.17 6.66
N GLU A 181 -1.55 -12.85 6.42
CA GLU A 181 -2.24 -13.60 7.48
C GLU A 181 -1.41 -14.77 8.02
N LEU A 182 -0.62 -15.43 7.19
CA LEU A 182 0.30 -16.50 7.65
C LEU A 182 1.28 -16.00 8.71
N CYS A 183 1.79 -14.77 8.60
CA CYS A 183 2.72 -14.19 9.59
C CYS A 183 2.12 -14.08 11.01
N PHE A 184 0.80 -14.14 11.15
CA PHE A 184 0.10 -14.02 12.43
C PHE A 184 -0.61 -15.31 12.87
N ASN A 185 -0.52 -16.34 12.04
CA ASN A 185 -1.14 -17.64 12.36
C ASN A 185 -0.26 -18.41 13.35
N LYS A 186 -0.74 -18.53 14.58
CA LYS A 186 -0.01 -19.23 15.66
C LYS A 186 0.08 -20.75 15.46
N THR A 187 -0.64 -21.31 14.51
CA THR A 187 -0.61 -22.76 14.21
C THR A 187 0.68 -23.16 13.50
N TRP A 188 1.29 -22.21 12.78
CA TRP A 188 2.51 -22.42 12.03
C TRP A 188 3.68 -21.75 12.75
N ASP A 189 4.65 -22.55 13.18
CA ASP A 189 5.91 -22.07 13.76
C ASP A 189 6.92 -21.80 12.63
N PHE A 190 6.85 -20.59 12.07
CA PHE A 190 7.76 -20.16 11.01
C PHE A 190 9.05 -19.62 11.61
N GLN A 191 10.16 -20.39 11.46
CA GLN A 191 11.48 -19.92 11.87
C GLN A 191 12.12 -18.95 10.86
N ASP A 192 11.65 -18.96 9.59
CA ASP A 192 12.23 -18.22 8.47
C ASP A 192 11.16 -17.39 7.72
N THR A 193 10.48 -16.49 8.41
CA THR A 193 9.41 -15.65 7.82
C THR A 193 9.89 -14.87 6.59
N ASP A 194 11.11 -14.33 6.62
CA ASP A 194 11.64 -13.54 5.50
C ASP A 194 11.84 -14.39 4.25
N LYS A 195 12.36 -15.60 4.38
CA LYS A 195 12.49 -16.55 3.26
C LYS A 195 11.15 -16.99 2.71
N LEU A 196 10.15 -17.17 3.58
CA LEU A 196 8.79 -17.50 3.15
C LEU A 196 8.19 -16.34 2.33
N MET A 197 8.35 -15.10 2.78
CA MET A 197 7.86 -13.93 2.06
C MET A 197 8.56 -13.76 0.70
N GLU A 198 9.87 -13.99 0.64
CA GLU A 198 10.63 -14.00 -0.61
C GLU A 198 10.12 -15.11 -1.55
N PHE A 199 9.93 -16.33 -1.06
CA PHE A 199 9.38 -17.44 -1.83
C PHE A 199 7.99 -17.13 -2.38
N ILE A 200 7.08 -16.60 -1.56
CA ILE A 200 5.73 -16.21 -1.97
C ILE A 200 5.78 -15.09 -3.02
N THR A 201 6.67 -14.11 -2.87
CA THR A 201 6.89 -13.06 -3.86
C THR A 201 7.29 -13.66 -5.20
N ASN A 202 8.23 -14.60 -5.21
CA ASN A 202 8.69 -15.28 -6.43
C ASN A 202 7.57 -16.10 -7.08
N ILE A 203 6.74 -16.79 -6.28
CA ILE A 203 5.55 -17.48 -6.80
C ILE A 203 4.59 -16.47 -7.45
N GLY A 204 4.29 -15.35 -6.80
CA GLY A 204 3.40 -14.32 -7.33
C GLY A 204 3.90 -13.71 -8.65
N VAL A 205 5.19 -13.43 -8.75
CA VAL A 205 5.83 -12.95 -9.99
C VAL A 205 5.75 -14.00 -11.10
N THR A 206 5.98 -15.28 -10.77
CA THR A 206 5.92 -16.39 -11.75
C THR A 206 4.50 -16.66 -12.19
N MET A 207 3.50 -16.51 -11.31
CA MET A 207 2.09 -16.67 -11.70
C MET A 207 1.68 -15.67 -12.79
N GLY A 208 2.18 -14.43 -12.72
CA GLY A 208 1.96 -13.44 -13.76
C GLY A 208 2.58 -13.82 -15.12
N ASN A 209 3.63 -14.63 -15.14
CA ASN A 209 4.36 -14.99 -16.36
C ASN A 209 3.94 -16.33 -16.99
N ARG A 210 2.87 -16.96 -16.55
CA ARG A 210 2.44 -18.30 -17.02
C ARG A 210 1.95 -18.35 -18.45
N GLY A 211 1.72 -17.24 -19.15
CA GLY A 211 1.36 -17.21 -20.57
C GLY A 211 2.44 -17.81 -21.50
N GLN A 212 3.65 -18.03 -20.99
CA GLN A 212 4.75 -18.65 -21.76
C GLN A 212 4.85 -20.18 -21.66
N ILE A 213 3.94 -20.86 -20.98
CA ILE A 213 3.86 -22.32 -21.11
C ILE A 213 3.25 -22.61 -22.47
N ARG A 214 4.10 -22.56 -23.52
CA ARG A 214 3.76 -23.15 -24.82
C ARG A 214 3.32 -24.59 -24.56
N ASN A 215 2.10 -24.89 -24.93
CA ASN A 215 1.62 -26.28 -24.99
C ASN A 215 2.63 -27.07 -25.83
N PRO A 216 3.36 -28.07 -25.29
CA PRO A 216 4.35 -28.81 -26.07
C PRO A 216 3.71 -29.57 -27.25
N ASP A 217 2.37 -29.70 -27.28
CA ASP A 217 1.63 -30.42 -28.30
C ASP A 217 1.27 -29.58 -29.56
N SER A 218 1.65 -28.30 -29.64
CA SER A 218 1.35 -27.44 -30.78
C SER A 218 2.42 -27.47 -31.91
N GLN A 219 3.35 -28.41 -31.90
CA GLN A 219 4.39 -28.56 -32.93
C GLN A 219 4.26 -29.84 -33.79
N GLN A 220 3.09 -30.48 -33.89
CA GLN A 220 2.94 -31.73 -34.68
C GLN A 220 1.96 -31.66 -35.86
N ASP A 221 1.62 -30.49 -36.38
CA ASP A 221 0.79 -30.40 -37.60
C ASP A 221 1.41 -29.47 -38.65
N ASP A 222 2.67 -29.72 -39.07
CA ASP A 222 3.23 -29.21 -40.33
C ASP A 222 4.36 -30.17 -40.80
N GLU A 223 3.95 -31.32 -41.35
CA GLU A 223 4.68 -32.10 -42.36
C GLU A 223 3.73 -32.70 -43.41
#